data_3851d767a14f06ac3036c037ae5e8648
#
_entry.id   3851d767a14f06ac3036c037ae5e8648
#
_cell.length_a   1.000
_cell.length_b   1.000
_cell.length_c   1.000
_cell.angle_alpha   90.00
_cell.angle_beta   90.00
_cell.angle_gamma   90.00
#
_symmetry.space_group_name_H-M   'P 1'
#
loop_
_entity.id
_entity.type
_entity.pdbx_description
1 polymer ?
#
loop_
_entity_poly.entity_id
_entity_poly.type
_entity_poly.pdbx_seq_one_letter_code
_entity_poly.pdbx_strand_id
1 'polypeptide(L)'
;MDYIIKSGIYILAGGGITIQLFAYTLLFSLPLGFVCAMGKTSRIALLRSLLDMYTSVVRGTPLLLQLFFVYYGLPIMIPGLRLERFTAAVLTFIVNYGAYFTEIFRAGIQSIDRGQYEAARVIGMNYTQTMRRIVLPQTIKRVLPPVSNEAITLVKDTALVVVLGIGEILRNSKEIVSRDFTIIPFVIAGIIYLILNYGIVLLFRHMEKRYSVYE
;
A
#
# COMPACT_ATOMS: atom_id res chain seq x y z
N MET A 1 24.24 26.18 -10.97
CA MET A 1 24.51 24.73 -10.89
C MET A 1 24.60 24.26 -9.44
N ASP A 2 25.37 24.92 -8.61
CA ASP A 2 25.61 24.56 -7.20
C ASP A 2 24.34 24.53 -6.33
N TYR A 3 23.42 25.48 -6.55
CA TYR A 3 22.12 25.53 -5.86
C TYR A 3 21.25 24.28 -6.13
N ILE A 4 21.15 23.87 -7.40
CA ILE A 4 20.34 22.71 -7.79
C ILE A 4 20.91 21.42 -7.18
N ILE A 5 22.24 21.29 -7.20
CA ILE A 5 22.92 20.10 -6.63
C ILE A 5 22.69 20.04 -5.11
N LYS A 6 22.92 21.13 -4.37
CA LYS A 6 22.73 21.18 -2.91
C LYS A 6 21.27 20.91 -2.53
N SER A 7 20.32 21.54 -3.23
CA SER A 7 18.89 21.33 -3.00
C SER A 7 18.51 19.87 -3.32
N GLY A 8 19.03 19.31 -4.42
CA GLY A 8 18.80 17.93 -4.81
C GLY A 8 19.27 16.93 -3.76
N ILE A 9 20.48 17.09 -3.23
CA ILE A 9 21.03 16.23 -2.16
C ILE A 9 20.15 16.30 -0.92
N TYR A 10 19.75 17.49 -0.48
CA TYR A 10 18.90 17.66 0.70
C TYR A 10 17.51 17.03 0.52
N ILE A 11 16.89 17.19 -0.65
CA ILE A 11 15.60 16.59 -0.96
C ILE A 11 15.73 15.07 -1.04
N LEU A 12 16.78 14.55 -1.68
CA LEU A 12 17.05 13.12 -1.81
C LEU A 12 17.28 12.45 -0.44
N ALA A 13 17.82 13.15 0.54
CA ALA A 13 17.97 12.63 1.90
C ALA A 13 16.62 12.21 2.52
N GLY A 14 15.53 12.90 2.17
CA GLY A 14 14.18 12.50 2.54
C GLY A 14 13.69 11.21 1.87
N GLY A 15 14.33 10.78 0.79
CA GLY A 15 13.99 9.55 0.06
C GLY A 15 14.13 8.29 0.91
N GLY A 16 15.05 8.29 1.88
CA GLY A 16 15.21 7.18 2.83
C GLY A 16 13.92 6.92 3.64
N ILE A 17 13.28 7.97 4.13
CA ILE A 17 12.02 7.88 4.88
C ILE A 17 10.87 7.45 3.95
N THR A 18 10.81 8.01 2.74
CA THR A 18 9.85 7.61 1.70
C THR A 18 9.92 6.10 1.43
N ILE A 19 11.13 5.57 1.21
CA ILE A 19 11.36 4.15 0.93
C ILE A 19 11.03 3.29 2.17
N GLN A 20 11.39 3.72 3.37
CA GLN A 20 11.06 2.99 4.61
C GLN A 20 9.55 2.88 4.80
N LEU A 21 8.82 3.99 4.69
CA LEU A 21 7.36 4.00 4.81
C LEU A 21 6.71 3.10 3.76
N PHE A 22 7.15 3.20 2.50
CA PHE A 22 6.72 2.35 1.41
C PHE A 22 6.96 0.86 1.72
N ALA A 23 8.17 0.50 2.13
CA ALA A 23 8.55 -0.89 2.40
C ALA A 23 7.77 -1.49 3.57
N TYR A 24 7.67 -0.77 4.70
CA TYR A 24 6.88 -1.23 5.85
C TYR A 24 5.40 -1.37 5.49
N THR A 25 4.85 -0.40 4.77
CA THR A 25 3.45 -0.48 4.34
C THR A 25 3.22 -1.71 3.49
N LEU A 26 3.98 -1.94 2.42
CA LEU A 26 3.82 -3.14 1.58
C LEU A 26 4.02 -4.43 2.35
N LEU A 27 5.07 -4.52 3.16
CA LEU A 27 5.42 -5.73 3.90
C LEU A 27 4.28 -6.20 4.83
N PHE A 28 3.59 -5.27 5.47
CA PHE A 28 2.53 -5.60 6.43
C PHE A 28 1.12 -5.53 5.86
N SER A 29 0.85 -4.64 4.90
CA SER A 29 -0.49 -4.50 4.32
C SER A 29 -0.84 -5.63 3.34
N LEU A 30 0.13 -6.20 2.62
CA LEU A 30 -0.12 -7.35 1.74
C LEU A 30 -0.58 -8.59 2.52
N PRO A 31 0.12 -9.07 3.59
CA PRO A 31 -0.38 -10.15 4.41
C PRO A 31 -1.72 -9.83 5.09
N LEU A 32 -1.89 -8.62 5.62
CA LEU A 32 -3.14 -8.17 6.23
C LEU A 32 -4.29 -8.26 5.21
N GLY A 33 -4.10 -7.70 4.03
CA GLY A 33 -5.10 -7.73 2.96
C GLY A 33 -5.45 -9.15 2.53
N PHE A 34 -4.46 -10.04 2.42
CA PHE A 34 -4.69 -11.44 2.09
C PHE A 34 -5.52 -12.16 3.16
N VAL A 35 -5.17 -12.02 4.44
CA VAL A 35 -5.92 -12.62 5.56
C VAL A 35 -7.34 -12.09 5.60
N CYS A 36 -7.53 -10.78 5.46
CA CYS A 36 -8.86 -10.17 5.42
C CYS A 36 -9.68 -10.64 4.20
N ALA A 37 -9.05 -10.80 3.04
CA ALA A 37 -9.73 -11.33 1.85
C ALA A 37 -10.21 -12.77 2.06
N MET A 38 -9.40 -13.63 2.68
CA MET A 38 -9.82 -14.98 3.07
C MET A 38 -10.99 -14.93 4.06
N GLY A 39 -10.98 -14.01 5.02
CA GLY A 39 -12.10 -13.79 5.93
C GLY A 39 -13.38 -13.37 5.22
N LYS A 40 -13.28 -12.46 4.24
CA LYS A 40 -14.43 -11.99 3.43
C LYS A 40 -15.01 -13.09 2.52
N THR A 41 -14.22 -14.08 2.15
CA THR A 41 -14.68 -15.24 1.35
C THR A 41 -15.14 -16.40 2.22
N SER A 42 -15.05 -16.29 3.55
CA SER A 42 -15.48 -17.33 4.51
C SER A 42 -17.00 -17.48 4.58
N ARG A 43 -17.48 -18.59 5.19
CA ARG A 43 -18.90 -18.83 5.44
C ARG A 43 -19.43 -18.08 6.67
N ILE A 44 -18.58 -17.50 7.50
CA ILE A 44 -18.94 -16.83 8.76
C ILE A 44 -19.51 -15.44 8.45
N ALA A 45 -20.82 -15.27 8.55
CA ALA A 45 -21.50 -14.03 8.18
C ALA A 45 -21.02 -12.81 9.00
N LEU A 46 -20.82 -12.99 10.31
CA LEU A 46 -20.34 -11.91 11.19
C LEU A 46 -18.94 -11.43 10.76
N LEU A 47 -18.02 -12.35 10.47
CA LEU A 47 -16.67 -12.01 10.01
C LEU A 47 -16.71 -11.24 8.69
N ARG A 48 -17.54 -11.68 7.75
CA ARG A 48 -17.72 -10.97 6.48
C ARG A 48 -18.23 -9.55 6.71
N SER A 49 -19.27 -9.39 7.52
CA SER A 49 -19.87 -8.08 7.80
C SER A 49 -18.87 -7.11 8.45
N LEU A 50 -18.06 -7.58 9.40
CA LEU A 50 -17.03 -6.75 10.04
C LEU A 50 -15.93 -6.33 9.05
N LEU A 51 -15.49 -7.24 8.18
CA LEU A 51 -14.49 -6.96 7.17
C LEU A 51 -15.04 -6.08 6.03
N ASP A 52 -16.34 -6.21 5.70
CA ASP A 52 -17.02 -5.32 4.77
C ASP A 52 -17.10 -3.90 5.33
N MET A 53 -17.44 -3.76 6.62
CA MET A 53 -17.44 -2.46 7.31
C MET A 53 -16.02 -1.86 7.31
N TYR A 54 -15.00 -2.64 7.69
CA TYR A 54 -13.59 -2.21 7.67
C TYR A 54 -13.20 -1.66 6.30
N THR A 55 -13.37 -2.46 5.24
CA THR A 55 -12.95 -2.05 3.89
C THR A 55 -13.76 -0.88 3.36
N SER A 56 -15.05 -0.79 3.68
CA SER A 56 -15.92 0.30 3.25
C SER A 56 -15.58 1.62 3.94
N VAL A 57 -15.36 1.62 5.25
CA VAL A 57 -15.00 2.82 6.02
C VAL A 57 -13.62 3.33 5.62
N VAL A 58 -12.63 2.43 5.59
CA VAL A 58 -11.23 2.82 5.34
C VAL A 58 -11.04 3.30 3.90
N ARG A 59 -11.64 2.64 2.92
CA ARG A 59 -11.56 3.06 1.50
C ARG A 59 -12.49 4.21 1.16
N GLY A 60 -13.53 4.44 1.98
CA GLY A 60 -14.48 5.53 1.82
C GLY A 60 -14.04 6.85 2.47
N THR A 61 -12.92 6.86 3.20
CA THR A 61 -12.42 8.06 3.89
C THR A 61 -11.02 8.42 3.39
N PRO A 62 -10.68 9.73 3.29
CA PRO A 62 -9.37 10.17 2.84
C PRO A 62 -8.23 9.70 3.77
N LEU A 63 -7.15 9.14 3.22
CA LEU A 63 -5.97 8.72 3.97
C LEU A 63 -5.39 9.86 4.83
N LEU A 64 -5.43 11.10 4.33
CA LEU A 64 -4.98 12.28 5.07
C LEU A 64 -5.77 12.46 6.38
N LEU A 65 -7.09 12.29 6.37
CA LEU A 65 -7.92 12.38 7.57
C LEU A 65 -7.63 11.22 8.54
N GLN A 66 -7.35 10.03 8.02
CA GLN A 66 -6.95 8.89 8.84
C GLN A 66 -5.61 9.15 9.55
N LEU A 67 -4.63 9.78 8.88
CA LEU A 67 -3.37 10.21 9.49
C LEU A 67 -3.61 11.18 10.65
N PHE A 68 -4.45 12.19 10.46
CA PHE A 68 -4.81 13.12 11.52
C PHE A 68 -5.52 12.42 12.68
N PHE A 69 -6.46 11.53 12.38
CA PHE A 69 -7.19 10.80 13.41
C PHE A 69 -6.26 9.91 14.25
N VAL A 70 -5.37 9.14 13.60
CA VAL A 70 -4.45 8.23 14.31
C VAL A 70 -3.44 9.01 15.15
N TYR A 71 -2.86 10.07 14.60
CA TYR A 71 -1.79 10.78 15.29
C TYR A 71 -2.30 11.77 16.34
N TYR A 72 -3.38 12.52 16.07
CA TYR A 72 -3.92 13.52 16.99
C TYR A 72 -5.18 13.03 17.71
N GLY A 73 -6.07 12.33 17.03
CA GLY A 73 -7.37 11.92 17.57
C GLY A 73 -7.27 10.80 18.58
N LEU A 74 -6.53 9.71 18.29
CA LEU A 74 -6.42 8.57 19.22
C LEU A 74 -5.80 8.95 20.57
N PRO A 75 -4.73 9.77 20.66
CA PRO A 75 -4.21 10.22 21.97
C PRO A 75 -5.21 11.04 22.80
N ILE A 76 -6.13 11.76 22.15
CA ILE A 76 -7.20 12.49 22.85
C ILE A 76 -8.25 11.51 23.40
N MET A 77 -8.59 10.47 22.64
CA MET A 77 -9.61 9.49 23.02
C MET A 77 -9.11 8.47 24.04
N ILE A 78 -7.81 8.15 23.99
CA ILE A 78 -7.17 7.14 24.85
C ILE A 78 -6.07 7.82 25.67
N PRO A 79 -6.35 8.26 26.91
CA PRO A 79 -5.36 8.90 27.77
C PRO A 79 -4.12 8.03 27.97
N GLY A 80 -2.94 8.61 27.75
CA GLY A 80 -1.65 7.91 27.88
C GLY A 80 -1.14 7.25 26.59
N LEU A 81 -1.93 7.14 25.53
CA LEU A 81 -1.46 6.70 24.22
C LEU A 81 -0.60 7.82 23.60
N ARG A 82 0.66 7.52 23.35
CA ARG A 82 1.58 8.41 22.62
C ARG A 82 2.19 7.62 21.47
N LEU A 83 1.88 8.03 20.27
CA LEU A 83 2.46 7.44 19.06
C LEU A 83 3.54 8.38 18.52
N GLU A 84 4.70 7.85 18.23
CA GLU A 84 5.72 8.55 17.48
C GLU A 84 5.20 8.78 16.04
N ARG A 85 5.57 9.92 15.41
CA ARG A 85 5.01 10.36 14.12
C ARG A 85 5.14 9.31 13.02
N PHE A 86 6.32 8.73 12.89
CA PHE A 86 6.58 7.72 11.86
C PHE A 86 5.79 6.43 12.11
N THR A 87 5.72 5.99 13.37
CA THR A 87 4.92 4.83 13.78
C THR A 87 3.44 5.05 13.48
N ALA A 88 2.90 6.22 13.82
CA ALA A 88 1.51 6.57 13.50
C ALA A 88 1.25 6.54 11.99
N ALA A 89 2.17 7.08 11.19
CA ALA A 89 2.09 7.03 9.74
C ALA A 89 2.10 5.59 9.23
N VAL A 90 3.07 4.77 9.65
CA VAL A 90 3.19 3.36 9.23
C VAL A 90 1.91 2.57 9.56
N LEU A 91 1.39 2.69 10.78
CA LEU A 91 0.16 1.99 11.19
C LEU A 91 -1.05 2.44 10.35
N THR A 92 -1.21 3.75 10.13
CA THR A 92 -2.29 4.28 9.30
C THR A 92 -2.22 3.75 7.87
N PHE A 93 -1.04 3.77 7.26
CA PHE A 93 -0.81 3.27 5.91
C PHE A 93 -1.05 1.77 5.80
N ILE A 94 -0.59 0.97 6.78
CA ILE A 94 -0.83 -0.48 6.80
C ILE A 94 -2.33 -0.78 6.83
N VAL A 95 -3.09 -0.10 7.69
CA VAL A 95 -4.54 -0.29 7.79
C VAL A 95 -5.24 0.16 6.52
N ASN A 96 -4.85 1.32 5.96
CA ASN A 96 -5.45 1.85 4.74
C ASN A 96 -5.17 0.92 3.54
N TYR A 97 -3.92 0.66 3.23
CA TYR A 97 -3.53 -0.20 2.09
C TYR A 97 -3.95 -1.66 2.28
N GLY A 98 -4.01 -2.14 3.54
CA GLY A 98 -4.60 -3.43 3.88
C GLY A 98 -6.05 -3.56 3.41
N ALA A 99 -6.85 -2.50 3.51
CA ALA A 99 -8.22 -2.49 3.02
C ALA A 99 -8.29 -2.54 1.48
N TYR A 100 -7.40 -1.84 0.76
CA TYR A 100 -7.30 -1.92 -0.70
C TYR A 100 -6.85 -3.31 -1.16
N PHE A 101 -5.80 -3.86 -0.57
CA PHE A 101 -5.33 -5.21 -0.89
C PHE A 101 -6.35 -6.29 -0.54
N THR A 102 -7.16 -6.11 0.52
CA THR A 102 -8.27 -7.00 0.84
C THR A 102 -9.22 -7.15 -0.36
N GLU A 103 -9.63 -6.04 -0.95
CA GLU A 103 -10.53 -6.07 -2.10
C GLU A 103 -9.86 -6.64 -3.37
N ILE A 104 -8.60 -6.31 -3.60
CA ILE A 104 -7.84 -6.86 -4.73
C ILE A 104 -7.73 -8.38 -4.62
N PHE A 105 -7.33 -8.91 -3.47
CA PHE A 105 -7.23 -10.36 -3.26
C PHE A 105 -8.60 -11.04 -3.30
N ARG A 106 -9.64 -10.44 -2.70
CA ARG A 106 -11.00 -10.96 -2.76
C ARG A 106 -11.49 -11.07 -4.21
N ALA A 107 -11.34 -10.01 -4.99
CA ALA A 107 -11.72 -9.98 -6.40
C ALA A 107 -10.93 -11.02 -7.21
N GLY A 108 -9.62 -11.14 -6.96
CA GLY A 108 -8.77 -12.16 -7.60
C GLY A 108 -9.21 -13.58 -7.30
N ILE A 109 -9.51 -13.91 -6.03
CA ILE A 109 -10.01 -15.24 -5.65
C ILE A 109 -11.36 -15.51 -6.30
N GLN A 110 -12.28 -14.55 -6.30
CA GLN A 110 -13.62 -14.70 -6.88
C GLN A 110 -13.63 -14.74 -8.42
N SER A 111 -12.57 -14.27 -9.06
CA SER A 111 -12.43 -14.32 -10.52
C SER A 111 -12.06 -15.70 -11.04
N ILE A 112 -11.64 -16.64 -10.17
CA ILE A 112 -11.28 -17.99 -10.59
C ILE A 112 -12.57 -18.76 -10.97
N ASP A 113 -12.53 -19.38 -12.13
CA ASP A 113 -13.66 -20.12 -12.69
C ASP A 113 -14.15 -21.22 -11.73
N ARG A 114 -15.48 -21.36 -11.60
CA ARG A 114 -16.10 -22.38 -10.74
C ARG A 114 -15.75 -23.78 -11.14
N GLY A 115 -15.53 -24.03 -12.42
CA GLY A 115 -15.08 -25.32 -12.94
C GLY A 115 -13.78 -25.81 -12.33
N GLN A 116 -12.87 -24.88 -11.93
CA GLN A 116 -11.64 -25.25 -11.23
C GLN A 116 -11.93 -25.86 -9.84
N TYR A 117 -12.92 -25.33 -9.13
CA TYR A 117 -13.35 -25.87 -7.84
C TYR A 117 -14.09 -27.20 -7.99
N GLU A 118 -14.91 -27.34 -9.05
CA GLU A 118 -15.68 -28.56 -9.36
C GLU A 118 -14.73 -29.69 -9.77
N ALA A 119 -13.79 -29.42 -10.67
CA ALA A 119 -12.78 -30.38 -11.09
C ALA A 119 -11.92 -30.88 -9.90
N ALA A 120 -11.48 -29.96 -9.05
CA ALA A 120 -10.74 -30.28 -7.82
C ALA A 120 -11.55 -31.23 -6.92
N ARG A 121 -12.85 -30.99 -6.78
CA ARG A 121 -13.75 -31.82 -5.96
C ARG A 121 -13.92 -33.24 -6.56
N VAL A 122 -14.04 -33.35 -7.89
CA VAL A 122 -14.17 -34.64 -8.58
C VAL A 122 -12.95 -35.53 -8.34
N ILE A 123 -11.74 -34.95 -8.29
CA ILE A 123 -10.52 -35.71 -8.00
C ILE A 123 -10.23 -35.85 -6.50
N GLY A 124 -11.22 -35.54 -5.62
CA GLY A 124 -11.15 -35.77 -4.17
C GLY A 124 -10.33 -34.75 -3.39
N MET A 125 -10.00 -33.57 -3.95
CA MET A 125 -9.28 -32.55 -3.21
C MET A 125 -10.19 -31.86 -2.17
N ASN A 126 -9.66 -31.71 -0.94
CA ASN A 126 -10.31 -30.90 0.08
C ASN A 126 -10.12 -29.40 -0.21
N TYR A 127 -10.85 -28.54 0.54
CA TYR A 127 -10.82 -27.08 0.35
C TYR A 127 -9.40 -26.49 0.43
N THR A 128 -8.62 -26.88 1.40
CA THR A 128 -7.25 -26.39 1.60
C THR A 128 -6.33 -26.79 0.44
N GLN A 129 -6.45 -28.03 -0.03
CA GLN A 129 -5.69 -28.50 -1.19
C GLN A 129 -6.08 -27.72 -2.45
N THR A 130 -7.38 -27.54 -2.69
CA THR A 130 -7.90 -26.77 -3.83
C THR A 130 -7.38 -25.31 -3.78
N MET A 131 -7.52 -24.66 -2.64
CA MET A 131 -7.02 -23.29 -2.48
C MET A 131 -5.51 -23.21 -2.74
N ARG A 132 -4.72 -24.05 -2.08
CA ARG A 132 -3.24 -23.94 -2.13
C ARG A 132 -2.65 -24.36 -3.48
N ARG A 133 -3.22 -25.37 -4.13
CA ARG A 133 -2.63 -25.97 -5.36
C ARG A 133 -3.23 -25.43 -6.66
N ILE A 134 -4.47 -24.94 -6.64
CA ILE A 134 -5.19 -24.51 -7.84
C ILE A 134 -5.54 -23.03 -7.79
N VAL A 135 -6.27 -22.59 -6.76
CA VAL A 135 -6.85 -21.25 -6.72
C VAL A 135 -5.78 -20.17 -6.46
N LEU A 136 -4.99 -20.30 -5.39
CA LEU A 136 -4.01 -19.27 -5.01
C LEU A 136 -2.94 -19.03 -6.09
N PRO A 137 -2.35 -20.06 -6.74
CA PRO A 137 -1.38 -19.82 -7.81
C PRO A 137 -1.96 -19.04 -8.99
N GLN A 138 -3.23 -19.31 -9.36
CA GLN A 138 -3.93 -18.55 -10.39
C GLN A 138 -4.31 -17.14 -9.91
N THR A 139 -4.76 -17.01 -8.65
CA THR A 139 -5.09 -15.72 -8.05
C THR A 139 -3.89 -14.78 -8.06
N ILE A 140 -2.69 -15.25 -7.65
CA ILE A 140 -1.47 -14.43 -7.62
C ILE A 140 -1.22 -13.78 -8.99
N LYS A 141 -1.37 -14.50 -10.07
CA LYS A 141 -1.19 -13.97 -11.43
C LYS A 141 -2.19 -12.83 -11.73
N ARG A 142 -3.46 -13.01 -11.34
CA ARG A 142 -4.54 -12.04 -11.60
C ARG A 142 -4.46 -10.79 -10.74
N VAL A 143 -3.93 -10.91 -9.50
CA VAL A 143 -3.84 -9.76 -8.58
C VAL A 143 -2.54 -8.97 -8.74
N LEU A 144 -1.52 -9.52 -9.40
CA LEU A 144 -0.22 -8.86 -9.53
C LEU A 144 -0.32 -7.50 -10.22
N PRO A 145 -1.03 -7.31 -11.36
CA PRO A 145 -1.18 -5.99 -11.98
C PRO A 145 -1.90 -4.96 -11.09
N PRO A 146 -3.05 -5.24 -10.46
CA PRO A 146 -3.66 -4.28 -9.53
C PRO A 146 -2.80 -4.01 -8.29
N VAL A 147 -2.06 -4.99 -7.75
CA VAL A 147 -1.10 -4.77 -6.66
C VAL A 147 0.02 -3.83 -7.11
N SER A 148 0.54 -4.00 -8.34
CA SER A 148 1.52 -3.09 -8.93
C SER A 148 1.01 -1.65 -8.98
N ASN A 149 -0.22 -1.44 -9.43
CA ASN A 149 -0.83 -0.10 -9.50
C ASN A 149 -0.98 0.54 -8.11
N GLU A 150 -1.39 -0.23 -7.10
CA GLU A 150 -1.47 0.27 -5.72
C GLU A 150 -0.08 0.58 -5.14
N ALA A 151 0.94 -0.20 -5.47
CA ALA A 151 2.32 0.08 -5.05
C ALA A 151 2.84 1.41 -5.65
N ILE A 152 2.52 1.69 -6.91
CA ILE A 152 2.86 2.98 -7.56
C ILE A 152 2.11 4.14 -6.87
N THR A 153 0.86 3.94 -6.50
CA THR A 153 0.06 4.93 -5.77
C THR A 153 0.62 5.16 -4.38
N LEU A 154 1.00 4.09 -3.67
CA LEU A 154 1.59 4.15 -2.33
C LEU A 154 2.82 5.06 -2.28
N VAL A 155 3.74 4.98 -3.25
CA VAL A 155 4.92 5.87 -3.28
C VAL A 155 4.51 7.34 -3.31
N LYS A 156 3.50 7.70 -4.09
CA LYS A 156 3.01 9.09 -4.16
C LYS A 156 2.33 9.50 -2.86
N ASP A 157 1.59 8.58 -2.25
CA ASP A 157 0.87 8.83 -1.00
C ASP A 157 1.81 9.02 0.19
N THR A 158 3.06 8.50 0.14
CA THR A 158 4.05 8.80 1.20
C THR A 158 4.27 10.29 1.41
N ALA A 159 4.04 11.13 0.39
CA ALA A 159 4.09 12.58 0.50
C ALA A 159 3.07 13.15 1.51
N LEU A 160 1.97 12.45 1.78
CA LEU A 160 0.95 12.91 2.74
C LEU A 160 1.48 13.04 4.18
N VAL A 161 2.56 12.32 4.53
CA VAL A 161 3.13 12.41 5.89
C VAL A 161 3.81 13.76 6.18
N VAL A 162 3.93 14.63 5.19
CA VAL A 162 4.34 16.04 5.37
C VAL A 162 3.49 16.75 6.45
N VAL A 163 2.21 16.38 6.58
CA VAL A 163 1.29 16.97 7.58
C VAL A 163 1.64 16.61 9.01
N LEU A 164 2.37 15.51 9.22
CA LEU A 164 2.89 15.10 10.52
C LEU A 164 4.28 15.67 10.79
N GLY A 165 4.82 16.44 9.86
CA GLY A 165 6.15 17.02 10.00
C GLY A 165 7.29 16.00 9.85
N ILE A 166 7.07 14.90 9.11
CA ILE A 166 8.08 13.90 8.82
C ILE A 166 8.93 14.37 7.62
N GLY A 167 10.26 14.34 7.77
CA GLY A 167 11.24 14.82 6.78
C GLY A 167 11.43 13.89 5.60
N GLU A 168 10.41 13.77 4.75
CA GLU A 168 10.44 13.03 3.50
C GLU A 168 10.66 13.97 2.30
N ILE A 169 10.67 13.47 1.07
CA ILE A 169 11.01 14.21 -0.16
C ILE A 169 10.20 15.51 -0.30
N LEU A 170 8.87 15.48 -0.15
CA LEU A 170 8.01 16.65 -0.31
C LEU A 170 8.25 17.66 0.79
N ARG A 171 8.40 17.21 2.05
CA ARG A 171 8.69 18.13 3.17
C ARG A 171 10.01 18.84 2.97
N ASN A 172 11.07 18.11 2.65
CA ASN A 172 12.39 18.72 2.44
C ASN A 172 12.36 19.74 1.29
N SER A 173 11.62 19.45 0.20
CA SER A 173 11.45 20.41 -0.87
C SER A 173 10.66 21.65 -0.44
N LYS A 174 9.58 21.47 0.35
CA LYS A 174 8.76 22.57 0.88
C LYS A 174 9.55 23.49 1.80
N GLU A 175 10.47 22.96 2.61
CA GLU A 175 11.34 23.76 3.47
C GLU A 175 12.24 24.70 2.66
N ILE A 176 12.85 24.20 1.55
CA ILE A 176 13.67 25.04 0.67
C ILE A 176 12.80 26.06 -0.06
N VAL A 177 11.64 25.67 -0.58
CA VAL A 177 10.70 26.59 -1.25
C VAL A 177 10.30 27.73 -0.32
N SER A 178 9.99 27.44 0.95
CA SER A 178 9.59 28.44 1.94
C SER A 178 10.74 29.35 2.34
N ARG A 179 11.99 28.87 2.31
CA ARG A 179 13.18 29.64 2.64
C ARG A 179 13.61 30.56 1.49
N ASP A 180 13.62 30.02 0.26
CA ASP A 180 14.27 30.65 -0.90
C ASP A 180 13.27 31.28 -1.87
N PHE A 181 11.96 31.13 -1.63
CA PHE A 181 10.86 31.66 -2.44
C PHE A 181 10.97 31.29 -3.94
N THR A 182 11.39 30.03 -4.22
CA THR A 182 11.56 29.52 -5.57
C THR A 182 10.84 28.17 -5.74
N ILE A 183 10.30 27.90 -6.94
CA ILE A 183 9.57 26.66 -7.25
C ILE A 183 10.50 25.48 -7.62
N ILE A 184 11.78 25.77 -7.89
CA ILE A 184 12.75 24.76 -8.37
C ILE A 184 12.81 23.50 -7.48
N PRO A 185 12.79 23.57 -6.13
CA PRO A 185 12.81 22.37 -5.29
C PRO A 185 11.60 21.43 -5.50
N PHE A 186 10.43 21.97 -5.83
CA PHE A 186 9.28 21.11 -6.17
C PHE A 186 9.48 20.37 -7.49
N VAL A 187 10.12 20.98 -8.48
CA VAL A 187 10.46 20.32 -9.75
C VAL A 187 11.46 19.19 -9.47
N ILE A 188 12.48 19.44 -8.64
CA ILE A 188 13.46 18.42 -8.24
C ILE A 188 12.76 17.25 -7.51
N ALA A 189 11.89 17.54 -6.55
CA ALA A 189 11.11 16.51 -5.85
C ALA A 189 10.25 15.69 -6.81
N GLY A 190 9.57 16.34 -7.77
CA GLY A 190 8.79 15.66 -8.82
C GLY A 190 9.64 14.69 -9.65
N ILE A 191 10.86 15.09 -10.03
CA ILE A 191 11.79 14.23 -10.76
C ILE A 191 12.21 13.03 -9.89
N ILE A 192 12.51 13.25 -8.60
CA ILE A 192 12.89 12.16 -7.68
C ILE A 192 11.74 11.17 -7.53
N TYR A 193 10.49 11.63 -7.32
CA TYR A 193 9.32 10.75 -7.27
C TYR A 193 9.11 9.99 -8.58
N LEU A 194 9.32 10.63 -9.73
CA LEU A 194 9.22 9.97 -11.03
C LEU A 194 10.24 8.83 -11.17
N ILE A 195 11.50 9.06 -10.76
CA ILE A 195 12.56 8.04 -10.78
C ILE A 195 12.20 6.87 -9.85
N LEU A 196 11.73 7.15 -8.63
CA LEU A 196 11.30 6.11 -7.68
C LEU A 196 10.14 5.29 -8.25
N ASN A 197 9.12 5.94 -8.77
CA ASN A 197 7.98 5.27 -9.41
C ASN A 197 8.42 4.40 -10.59
N TYR A 198 9.31 4.92 -11.44
CA TYR A 198 9.83 4.15 -12.57
C TYR A 198 10.58 2.88 -12.12
N GLY A 199 11.38 2.98 -11.06
CA GLY A 199 12.06 1.82 -10.46
C GLY A 199 11.07 0.76 -9.99
N ILE A 200 9.97 1.16 -9.33
CA ILE A 200 8.91 0.25 -8.89
C ILE A 200 8.18 -0.39 -10.07
N VAL A 201 7.84 0.40 -11.09
CA VAL A 201 7.24 -0.13 -12.33
C VAL A 201 8.12 -1.20 -12.96
N LEU A 202 9.43 -0.99 -13.05
CA LEU A 202 10.35 -1.96 -13.61
C LEU A 202 10.39 -3.25 -12.78
N LEU A 203 10.40 -3.12 -11.44
CA LEU A 203 10.38 -4.27 -10.54
C LEU A 203 9.11 -5.12 -10.75
N PHE A 204 7.93 -4.50 -10.74
CA PHE A 204 6.67 -5.21 -10.91
C PHE A 204 6.52 -5.79 -12.32
N ARG A 205 6.92 -5.09 -13.37
CA ARG A 205 6.95 -5.64 -14.75
C ARG A 205 7.83 -6.88 -14.85
N HIS A 206 8.97 -6.93 -14.14
CA HIS A 206 9.81 -8.12 -14.10
C HIS A 206 9.08 -9.28 -13.42
N MET A 207 8.40 -9.02 -12.31
CA MET A 207 7.57 -10.02 -11.62
C MET A 207 6.42 -10.52 -12.50
N GLU A 208 5.68 -9.62 -13.13
CA GLU A 208 4.59 -9.95 -14.05
C GLU A 208 5.06 -10.88 -15.17
N LYS A 209 6.17 -10.54 -15.86
CA LYS A 209 6.75 -11.39 -16.91
C LYS A 209 7.11 -12.78 -16.41
N ARG A 210 7.65 -12.89 -15.19
CA ARG A 210 8.03 -14.19 -14.61
C ARG A 210 6.81 -15.07 -14.31
N TYR A 211 5.67 -14.46 -13.97
CA TYR A 211 4.44 -15.21 -13.66
C TYR A 211 3.51 -15.39 -14.86
N SER A 212 3.65 -14.64 -15.96
CA SER A 212 2.85 -14.76 -17.19
C SER A 212 3.25 -15.96 -18.09
N VAL A 213 4.40 -16.57 -17.85
CA VAL A 213 5.00 -17.66 -18.70
C VAL A 213 4.17 -18.97 -18.72
N TYR A 214 2.97 -18.97 -18.15
CA TYR A 214 2.11 -20.16 -18.07
C TYR A 214 0.68 -19.91 -18.58
N GLU A 215 0.52 -19.07 -19.60
CA GLU A 215 -0.70 -19.02 -20.41
C GLU A 215 -0.54 -19.88 -21.67
#